data_7445eb11a36e623e46ac3a8bb44fba72
#
_entry.id   7445eb11a36e623e46ac3a8bb44fba72
#
_cell.length_a   1.000
_cell.length_b   1.000
_cell.length_c   1.000
_cell.angle_alpha   90.00
_cell.angle_beta   90.00
_cell.angle_gamma   90.00
#
_symmetry.space_group_name_H-M   'P 1'
#
loop_
_entity.id
_entity.type
_entity.pdbx_description
1 polymer ?
#
loop_
_entity_poly.entity_id
_entity_poly.type
_entity_poly.pdbx_seq_one_letter_code
_entity_poly.pdbx_strand_id
1 'polypeptide(L)'
;MGLLSVNPGGHAMRPAVLLPLVVQDLYYEIGGKCLLEDISFRTDAGPRTVVLGPNGAGKSLLLRLCHGLLQPSAGTIAWAWATPEVARRCQAMVFQRPVLLRRSTAANITYVLRLQGIPRRQRRAMITEALEQAGLLPLAAQPARVLSGGEQQRLALARAWALKPQVLFLDEPTASLDPAATQAVEALLDHIHCTGTKIIMTTHDLGQARRLADEVLFLHHGRLVEHAPATAFFDNPQSKEAIAFLEGKLLW
;
A
#
# COMPACT_ATOMS: atom_id res chain seq x y z
N MET A 1 -22.27 -1.84 -29.01
CA MET A 1 -23.30 -2.76 -28.48
C MET A 1 -22.67 -4.14 -28.44
N GLY A 2 -21.97 -4.46 -27.37
CA GLY A 2 -21.22 -5.72 -27.20
C GLY A 2 -21.63 -6.36 -25.87
N LEU A 3 -22.36 -7.45 -25.96
CA LEU A 3 -22.96 -8.21 -24.88
C LEU A 3 -21.88 -8.80 -23.95
N LEU A 4 -21.98 -8.47 -22.67
CA LEU A 4 -21.28 -9.15 -21.58
C LEU A 4 -21.84 -10.58 -21.47
N SER A 5 -21.06 -11.58 -21.87
CA SER A 5 -21.41 -12.98 -21.64
C SER A 5 -21.23 -13.30 -20.16
N VAL A 6 -22.32 -13.50 -19.47
CA VAL A 6 -22.35 -14.00 -18.09
C VAL A 6 -22.16 -15.53 -18.15
N ASN A 7 -21.01 -15.99 -17.65
CA ASN A 7 -20.75 -17.42 -17.51
C ASN A 7 -21.38 -17.91 -16.19
N PRO A 8 -22.19 -18.98 -16.16
CA PRO A 8 -22.98 -19.42 -14.99
C PRO A 8 -22.19 -20.18 -13.91
N GLY A 9 -20.88 -20.15 -13.95
CA GLY A 9 -20.04 -20.72 -12.91
C GLY A 9 -19.36 -19.60 -12.11
N GLY A 10 -19.96 -19.14 -11.02
CA GLY A 10 -19.61 -17.97 -10.20
C GLY A 10 -18.16 -17.87 -9.67
N HIS A 11 -17.19 -17.97 -10.54
CA HIS A 11 -15.82 -17.47 -10.33
C HIS A 11 -15.80 -16.07 -10.94
N ALA A 12 -15.81 -15.05 -10.06
CA ALA A 12 -15.45 -13.72 -10.51
C ALA A 12 -14.10 -13.84 -11.22
N MET A 13 -14.09 -13.62 -12.55
CA MET A 13 -12.85 -13.49 -13.30
C MET A 13 -11.99 -12.49 -12.54
N ARG A 14 -10.76 -12.87 -12.16
CA ARG A 14 -9.77 -11.88 -11.73
C ARG A 14 -9.68 -10.88 -12.87
N PRO A 15 -9.91 -9.58 -12.62
CA PRO A 15 -9.78 -8.59 -13.67
C PRO A 15 -8.38 -8.70 -14.26
N ALA A 16 -8.26 -8.47 -15.56
CA ALA A 16 -6.97 -8.38 -16.24
C ALA A 16 -6.01 -7.53 -15.42
N VAL A 17 -4.74 -7.92 -15.41
CA VAL A 17 -3.66 -7.35 -14.57
C VAL A 17 -3.79 -5.84 -14.45
N LEU A 18 -3.98 -5.35 -13.22
CA LEU A 18 -4.18 -3.92 -12.96
C LEU A 18 -2.95 -3.07 -13.32
N LEU A 19 -1.77 -3.63 -13.22
CA LEU A 19 -0.49 -2.98 -13.49
C LEU A 19 -0.13 -3.02 -14.98
N PRO A 20 0.65 -2.04 -15.48
CA PRO A 20 1.35 -0.99 -14.73
C PRO A 20 0.44 0.12 -14.21
N LEU A 21 0.91 0.78 -13.13
CA LEU A 21 0.47 2.10 -12.73
C LEU A 21 1.33 3.13 -13.47
N VAL A 22 0.69 4.06 -14.17
CA VAL A 22 1.34 5.17 -14.86
C VAL A 22 0.79 6.48 -14.31
N VAL A 23 1.67 7.32 -13.83
CA VAL A 23 1.40 8.68 -13.35
C VAL A 23 2.10 9.65 -14.28
N GLN A 24 1.37 10.65 -14.78
CA GLN A 24 1.91 11.64 -15.74
C GLN A 24 1.50 13.05 -15.34
N ASP A 25 2.48 13.93 -15.23
CA ASP A 25 2.36 15.38 -14.99
C ASP A 25 1.39 15.68 -13.84
N LEU A 26 1.56 14.92 -12.73
CA LEU A 26 0.64 14.98 -11.60
C LEU A 26 0.89 16.22 -10.75
N TYR A 27 -0.16 17.01 -10.56
CA TYR A 27 -0.20 18.15 -9.64
C TYR A 27 -1.29 17.95 -8.61
N TYR A 28 -1.03 18.42 -7.39
CA TYR A 28 -2.03 18.44 -6.33
C TYR A 28 -1.93 19.71 -5.49
N GLU A 29 -3.03 20.46 -5.46
CA GLU A 29 -3.13 21.74 -4.76
C GLU A 29 -4.30 21.73 -3.78
N ILE A 30 -4.12 22.40 -2.65
CA ILE A 30 -5.17 22.68 -1.68
C ILE A 30 -5.04 24.12 -1.21
N GLY A 31 -6.14 24.91 -1.29
CA GLY A 31 -6.19 26.28 -0.83
C GLY A 31 -5.13 27.19 -1.48
N GLY A 32 -4.83 26.98 -2.75
CA GLY A 32 -3.83 27.74 -3.51
C GLY A 32 -2.36 27.36 -3.21
N LYS A 33 -2.14 26.32 -2.39
CA LYS A 33 -0.79 25.80 -2.11
C LYS A 33 -0.58 24.52 -2.90
N CYS A 34 0.43 24.50 -3.77
CA CYS A 34 0.88 23.29 -4.46
C CYS A 34 1.62 22.40 -3.47
N LEU A 35 1.15 21.15 -3.33
CA LEU A 35 1.69 20.15 -2.42
C LEU A 35 2.42 19.02 -3.15
N LEU A 36 2.03 18.74 -4.40
CA LEU A 36 2.74 17.87 -5.33
C LEU A 36 2.82 18.57 -6.68
N GLU A 37 3.99 18.51 -7.29
CA GLU A 37 4.30 19.27 -8.50
C GLU A 37 5.06 18.39 -9.50
N ASP A 38 4.50 18.26 -10.72
CA ASP A 38 5.12 17.63 -11.88
C ASP A 38 5.66 16.21 -11.58
N ILE A 39 4.82 15.37 -11.00
CA ILE A 39 5.22 13.99 -10.68
C ILE A 39 4.84 13.07 -11.82
N SER A 40 5.85 12.45 -12.43
CA SER A 40 5.69 11.44 -13.47
C SER A 40 6.52 10.21 -13.15
N PHE A 41 5.88 9.03 -13.15
CA PHE A 41 6.54 7.74 -12.99
C PHE A 41 5.68 6.60 -13.49
N ARG A 42 6.33 5.45 -13.68
CA ARG A 42 5.69 4.18 -13.97
C ARG A 42 6.19 3.12 -12.99
N THR A 43 5.30 2.28 -12.49
CA THR A 43 5.66 1.09 -11.73
C THR A 43 4.92 -0.13 -12.24
N ASP A 44 5.66 -1.22 -12.39
CA ASP A 44 5.19 -2.48 -12.97
C ASP A 44 4.87 -3.51 -11.87
N ALA A 45 4.31 -4.65 -12.28
CA ALA A 45 4.12 -5.79 -11.39
C ALA A 45 5.47 -6.38 -10.97
N GLY A 46 5.51 -7.00 -9.80
CA GLY A 46 6.70 -7.66 -9.26
C GLY A 46 7.40 -6.79 -8.22
N PRO A 47 8.28 -5.85 -8.59
CA PRO A 47 9.10 -5.10 -7.61
C PRO A 47 8.29 -4.38 -6.54
N ARG A 48 8.77 -4.40 -5.29
CA ARG A 48 8.20 -3.57 -4.20
C ARG A 48 8.68 -2.14 -4.38
N THR A 49 7.73 -1.21 -4.51
CA THR A 49 8.02 0.22 -4.65
C THR A 49 7.98 0.90 -3.28
N VAL A 50 9.09 1.51 -2.89
CA VAL A 50 9.18 2.30 -1.67
C VAL A 50 9.29 3.78 -2.01
N VAL A 51 8.33 4.57 -1.51
CA VAL A 51 8.35 6.02 -1.61
C VAL A 51 9.10 6.58 -0.41
N LEU A 52 10.29 7.09 -0.63
CA LEU A 52 11.17 7.70 0.36
C LEU A 52 11.12 9.22 0.31
N GLY A 53 11.53 9.86 1.39
CA GLY A 53 11.71 11.31 1.49
C GLY A 53 11.45 11.82 2.90
N PRO A 54 11.83 13.07 3.18
CA PRO A 54 11.64 13.69 4.49
C PRO A 54 10.15 13.85 4.84
N ASN A 55 9.89 14.17 6.11
CA ASN A 55 8.53 14.48 6.55
C ASN A 55 8.01 15.73 5.81
N GLY A 56 6.76 15.68 5.37
CA GLY A 56 6.18 16.76 4.57
C GLY A 56 6.49 16.72 3.07
N ALA A 57 7.30 15.77 2.57
CA ALA A 57 7.62 15.65 1.15
C ALA A 57 6.44 15.29 0.23
N GLY A 58 5.28 14.93 0.78
CA GLY A 58 4.09 14.59 -0.01
C GLY A 58 3.85 13.10 -0.19
N LYS A 59 4.63 12.21 0.45
CA LYS A 59 4.55 10.74 0.30
C LYS A 59 3.14 10.17 0.48
N SER A 60 2.50 10.47 1.61
CA SER A 60 1.13 10.02 1.92
C SER A 60 0.08 10.58 0.94
N LEU A 61 0.30 11.80 0.43
CA LEU A 61 -0.59 12.40 -0.58
C LEU A 61 -0.47 11.64 -1.89
N LEU A 62 0.75 11.33 -2.33
CA LEU A 62 0.98 10.55 -3.55
C LEU A 62 0.29 9.18 -3.47
N LEU A 63 0.43 8.46 -2.34
CA LEU A 63 -0.24 7.17 -2.16
C LEU A 63 -1.77 7.29 -2.26
N ARG A 64 -2.35 8.31 -1.61
CA ARG A 64 -3.81 8.53 -1.63
C ARG A 64 -4.34 8.91 -3.00
N LEU A 65 -3.56 9.65 -3.79
CA LEU A 65 -3.88 9.98 -5.17
C LEU A 65 -3.82 8.71 -6.05
N CYS A 66 -2.74 7.94 -5.97
CA CYS A 66 -2.60 6.68 -6.71
C CYS A 66 -3.70 5.67 -6.37
N HIS A 67 -4.12 5.59 -5.10
CA HIS A 67 -5.25 4.75 -4.66
C HIS A 67 -6.61 5.29 -5.15
N GLY A 68 -6.73 6.56 -5.51
CA GLY A 68 -7.98 7.22 -5.90
C GLY A 68 -8.84 7.70 -4.72
N LEU A 69 -8.25 7.88 -3.54
CA LEU A 69 -8.88 8.53 -2.38
C LEU A 69 -8.91 10.06 -2.53
N LEU A 70 -7.97 10.61 -3.28
CA LEU A 70 -7.90 12.00 -3.68
C LEU A 70 -7.94 12.10 -5.19
N GLN A 71 -8.40 13.23 -5.70
CA GLN A 71 -8.36 13.55 -7.13
C GLN A 71 -7.21 14.51 -7.39
N PRO A 72 -6.40 14.33 -8.45
CA PRO A 72 -5.37 15.27 -8.81
C PRO A 72 -5.96 16.60 -9.27
N SER A 73 -5.22 17.70 -9.06
CA SER A 73 -5.58 19.02 -9.59
C SER A 73 -5.28 19.13 -11.08
N ALA A 74 -4.21 18.46 -11.54
CA ALA A 74 -3.87 18.30 -12.96
C ALA A 74 -3.05 17.01 -13.15
N GLY A 75 -2.87 16.60 -14.41
CA GLY A 75 -2.19 15.35 -14.75
C GLY A 75 -3.10 14.13 -14.72
N THR A 76 -2.51 12.94 -14.86
CA THR A 76 -3.26 11.68 -14.96
C THR A 76 -2.67 10.57 -14.12
N ILE A 77 -3.54 9.70 -13.61
CA ILE A 77 -3.18 8.45 -12.94
C ILE A 77 -3.95 7.34 -13.66
N ALA A 78 -3.21 6.47 -14.33
CA ALA A 78 -3.79 5.41 -15.15
C ALA A 78 -3.33 4.02 -14.68
N TRP A 79 -4.25 3.08 -14.70
CA TRP A 79 -4.02 1.66 -14.49
C TRP A 79 -4.21 0.94 -15.82
N ALA A 80 -3.30 0.05 -16.21
CA ALA A 80 -3.16 -0.49 -17.56
C ALA A 80 -4.47 -0.72 -18.34
N TRP A 81 -5.40 -1.49 -17.78
CA TRP A 81 -6.63 -1.89 -18.48
C TRP A 81 -7.88 -1.68 -17.61
N ALA A 82 -7.80 -0.86 -16.57
CA ALA A 82 -8.86 -0.73 -15.59
C ALA A 82 -9.42 0.68 -15.53
N THR A 83 -10.76 0.78 -15.52
CA THR A 83 -11.40 2.02 -15.10
C THR A 83 -11.11 2.30 -13.61
N PRO A 84 -11.22 3.54 -13.15
CA PRO A 84 -11.01 3.87 -11.73
C PRO A 84 -11.85 3.03 -10.76
N GLU A 85 -13.06 2.63 -11.15
CA GLU A 85 -13.97 1.80 -10.34
C GLU A 85 -13.46 0.36 -10.23
N VAL A 86 -12.96 -0.20 -11.33
CA VAL A 86 -12.36 -1.54 -11.34
C VAL A 86 -11.06 -1.54 -10.55
N ALA A 87 -10.21 -0.53 -10.75
CA ALA A 87 -8.96 -0.38 -10.04
C ALA A 87 -9.18 -0.35 -8.52
N ARG A 88 -10.13 0.44 -8.02
CA ARG A 88 -10.47 0.52 -6.59
C ARG A 88 -10.87 -0.80 -5.95
N ARG A 89 -11.48 -1.71 -6.71
CA ARG A 89 -11.85 -3.05 -6.21
C ARG A 89 -10.67 -4.02 -6.11
N CYS A 90 -9.60 -3.74 -6.84
CA CYS A 90 -8.39 -4.56 -6.90
C CYS A 90 -7.26 -4.03 -6.02
N GLN A 91 -7.52 -2.96 -5.28
CA GLN A 91 -6.56 -2.28 -4.42
C GLN A 91 -7.01 -2.31 -2.97
N ALA A 92 -6.05 -2.21 -2.06
CA ALA A 92 -6.30 -1.94 -0.66
C ALA A 92 -5.27 -0.93 -0.13
N MET A 93 -5.65 -0.20 0.92
CA MET A 93 -4.75 0.74 1.59
C MET A 93 -4.78 0.54 3.09
N VAL A 94 -3.59 0.55 3.70
CA VAL A 94 -3.40 0.55 5.15
C VAL A 94 -2.72 1.86 5.52
N PHE A 95 -3.34 2.59 6.44
CA PHE A 95 -2.87 3.88 6.92
C PHE A 95 -1.87 3.72 8.07
N GLN A 96 -1.06 4.72 8.30
CA GLN A 96 -0.10 4.80 9.40
C GLN A 96 -0.75 4.49 10.76
N ARG A 97 -1.94 5.04 11.00
CA ARG A 97 -2.77 4.70 12.17
C ARG A 97 -3.92 3.82 11.71
N PRO A 98 -3.93 2.52 12.07
CA PRO A 98 -4.95 1.61 11.60
C PRO A 98 -6.32 1.94 12.20
N VAL A 99 -7.32 2.09 11.32
CA VAL A 99 -8.71 2.25 11.74
C VAL A 99 -9.35 0.88 11.87
N LEU A 100 -9.63 0.45 13.09
CA LEU A 100 -10.25 -0.83 13.39
C LEU A 100 -11.70 -0.64 13.88
N LEU A 101 -12.55 -1.58 13.50
CA LEU A 101 -13.93 -1.61 13.98
C LEU A 101 -13.97 -2.03 15.45
N ARG A 102 -14.91 -1.48 16.21
CA ARG A 102 -15.17 -1.88 17.61
C ARG A 102 -15.83 -3.27 17.68
N ARG A 103 -15.13 -4.28 17.20
CA ARG A 103 -15.54 -5.69 17.09
C ARG A 103 -14.36 -6.59 17.42
N SER A 104 -14.59 -7.91 17.44
CA SER A 104 -13.50 -8.86 17.60
C SER A 104 -12.51 -8.81 16.42
N THR A 105 -11.33 -9.34 16.61
CA THR A 105 -10.26 -9.48 15.63
C THR A 105 -10.78 -10.17 14.36
N ALA A 106 -11.40 -11.34 14.50
CA ALA A 106 -12.01 -12.07 13.36
C ALA A 106 -13.18 -11.30 12.72
N ALA A 107 -13.97 -10.56 13.51
CA ALA A 107 -15.10 -9.79 12.97
C ALA A 107 -14.66 -8.58 12.13
N ASN A 108 -13.45 -8.03 12.36
CA ASN A 108 -12.87 -7.01 11.49
C ASN A 108 -12.62 -7.53 10.08
N ILE A 109 -12.09 -8.76 9.93
CA ILE A 109 -11.90 -9.41 8.62
C ILE A 109 -13.23 -9.84 8.02
N THR A 110 -14.13 -10.42 8.85
CA THR A 110 -15.47 -10.82 8.39
C THR A 110 -16.21 -9.66 7.72
N TYR A 111 -16.07 -8.45 8.27
CA TYR A 111 -16.76 -7.27 7.76
C TYR A 111 -16.40 -6.95 6.31
N VAL A 112 -15.11 -6.89 5.99
CA VAL A 112 -14.66 -6.56 4.62
C VAL A 112 -15.01 -7.66 3.62
N LEU A 113 -14.92 -8.93 4.02
CA LEU A 113 -15.34 -10.06 3.18
C LEU A 113 -16.86 -10.05 2.88
N ARG A 114 -17.66 -9.56 3.85
CA ARG A 114 -19.11 -9.37 3.62
C ARG A 114 -19.39 -8.24 2.64
N LEU A 115 -18.69 -7.12 2.78
CA LEU A 115 -18.85 -5.97 1.85
C LEU A 115 -18.52 -6.35 0.41
N GLN A 116 -17.53 -7.24 0.21
CA GLN A 116 -17.17 -7.78 -1.10
C GLN A 116 -18.08 -8.92 -1.59
N GLY A 117 -19.18 -9.21 -0.88
CA GLY A 117 -20.11 -10.23 -1.28
C GLY A 117 -19.61 -11.68 -1.17
N ILE A 118 -18.46 -11.92 -0.51
CA ILE A 118 -17.90 -13.28 -0.38
C ILE A 118 -18.91 -14.20 0.34
N PRO A 119 -19.23 -15.37 -0.20
CA PRO A 119 -20.20 -16.31 0.39
C PRO A 119 -19.76 -16.78 1.80
N ARG A 120 -20.73 -16.93 2.71
CA ARG A 120 -20.46 -17.31 4.12
C ARG A 120 -19.59 -18.57 4.25
N ARG A 121 -19.79 -19.55 3.38
CA ARG A 121 -19.04 -20.83 3.35
C ARG A 121 -17.53 -20.62 3.10
N GLN A 122 -17.15 -19.60 2.34
CA GLN A 122 -15.74 -19.30 2.00
C GLN A 122 -15.07 -18.41 3.07
N ARG A 123 -15.85 -17.54 3.75
CA ARG A 123 -15.28 -16.55 4.70
C ARG A 123 -14.49 -17.20 5.83
N ARG A 124 -14.96 -18.36 6.35
CA ARG A 124 -14.30 -19.01 7.51
C ARG A 124 -12.84 -19.37 7.17
N ALA A 125 -12.60 -20.00 6.04
CA ALA A 125 -11.25 -20.36 5.61
C ALA A 125 -10.39 -19.11 5.38
N MET A 126 -10.92 -18.09 4.69
CA MET A 126 -10.20 -16.84 4.44
C MET A 126 -9.86 -16.08 5.72
N ILE A 127 -10.75 -16.07 6.72
CA ILE A 127 -10.50 -15.44 8.01
C ILE A 127 -9.40 -16.18 8.76
N THR A 128 -9.48 -17.51 8.81
CA THR A 128 -8.47 -18.34 9.47
C THR A 128 -7.12 -18.14 8.82
N GLU A 129 -7.01 -18.25 7.49
CA GLU A 129 -5.78 -18.00 6.73
C GLU A 129 -5.18 -16.61 7.03
N ALA A 130 -6.00 -15.56 6.97
CA ALA A 130 -5.52 -14.20 7.20
C ALA A 130 -5.02 -13.99 8.66
N LEU A 131 -5.70 -14.58 9.64
CA LEU A 131 -5.29 -14.50 11.04
C LEU A 131 -4.05 -15.34 11.34
N GLU A 132 -3.92 -16.51 10.74
CA GLU A 132 -2.72 -17.36 10.87
C GLU A 132 -1.49 -16.65 10.35
N GLN A 133 -1.55 -16.11 9.13
CA GLN A 133 -0.43 -15.39 8.52
C GLN A 133 -0.04 -14.12 9.32
N ALA A 134 -1.01 -13.46 9.93
CA ALA A 134 -0.75 -12.31 10.80
C ALA A 134 -0.30 -12.70 12.22
N GLY A 135 -0.27 -14.00 12.58
CA GLY A 135 0.02 -14.47 13.95
C GLY A 135 -1.04 -14.03 14.96
N LEU A 136 -2.31 -13.86 14.51
CA LEU A 136 -3.42 -13.35 15.33
C LEU A 136 -4.53 -14.38 15.59
N LEU A 137 -4.36 -15.62 15.13
CA LEU A 137 -5.39 -16.66 15.30
C LEU A 137 -5.76 -16.90 16.78
N PRO A 138 -4.80 -16.93 17.73
CA PRO A 138 -5.13 -17.08 19.17
C PRO A 138 -5.97 -15.91 19.72
N LEU A 139 -5.90 -14.74 19.07
CA LEU A 139 -6.58 -13.51 19.46
C LEU A 139 -7.88 -13.28 18.67
N ALA A 140 -8.35 -14.25 17.88
CA ALA A 140 -9.49 -14.12 16.97
C ALA A 140 -10.78 -13.62 17.62
N ALA A 141 -11.06 -14.06 18.84
CA ALA A 141 -12.24 -13.67 19.62
C ALA A 141 -12.08 -12.35 20.40
N GLN A 142 -10.84 -11.88 20.60
CA GLN A 142 -10.57 -10.68 21.38
C GLN A 142 -11.04 -9.42 20.68
N PRO A 143 -11.55 -8.41 21.41
CA PRO A 143 -11.88 -7.10 20.84
C PRO A 143 -10.63 -6.45 20.22
N ALA A 144 -10.71 -5.97 18.98
CA ALA A 144 -9.55 -5.39 18.27
C ALA A 144 -8.93 -4.19 19.01
N ARG A 145 -9.72 -3.48 19.83
CA ARG A 145 -9.26 -2.31 20.59
C ARG A 145 -8.29 -2.63 21.73
N VAL A 146 -8.23 -3.89 22.20
CA VAL A 146 -7.34 -4.30 23.30
C VAL A 146 -6.03 -4.90 22.79
N LEU A 147 -5.88 -5.03 21.49
CA LEU A 147 -4.65 -5.46 20.84
C LEU A 147 -3.56 -4.38 21.03
N SER A 148 -2.31 -4.81 21.13
CA SER A 148 -1.14 -3.91 21.07
C SER A 148 -1.06 -3.17 19.74
N GLY A 149 -0.28 -2.10 19.63
CA GLY A 149 -0.12 -1.33 18.40
C GLY A 149 0.35 -2.20 17.21
N GLY A 150 1.33 -3.07 17.44
CA GLY A 150 1.81 -4.01 16.43
C GLY A 150 0.76 -5.05 16.00
N GLU A 151 -0.02 -5.57 16.94
CA GLU A 151 -1.13 -6.48 16.63
C GLU A 151 -2.25 -5.78 15.86
N GLN A 152 -2.56 -4.52 16.20
CA GLN A 152 -3.52 -3.71 15.45
C GLN A 152 -3.07 -3.48 14.02
N GLN A 153 -1.79 -3.20 13.82
CA GLN A 153 -1.20 -3.02 12.49
C GLN A 153 -1.25 -4.32 11.68
N ARG A 154 -0.86 -5.45 12.28
CA ARG A 154 -0.98 -6.76 11.63
C ARG A 154 -2.43 -7.13 11.32
N LEU A 155 -3.39 -6.77 12.17
CA LEU A 155 -4.81 -6.96 11.88
C LEU A 155 -5.27 -6.10 10.70
N ALA A 156 -4.82 -4.85 10.59
CA ALA A 156 -5.15 -4.00 9.46
C ALA A 156 -4.60 -4.56 8.14
N LEU A 157 -3.36 -5.08 8.16
CA LEU A 157 -2.75 -5.77 7.03
C LEU A 157 -3.51 -7.05 6.65
N ALA A 158 -3.81 -7.90 7.64
CA ALA A 158 -4.58 -9.14 7.43
C ALA A 158 -5.95 -8.86 6.83
N ARG A 159 -6.63 -7.82 7.33
CA ARG A 159 -7.93 -7.38 6.81
C ARG A 159 -7.85 -6.91 5.36
N ALA A 160 -6.80 -6.14 5.00
CA ALA A 160 -6.57 -5.69 3.64
C ALA A 160 -6.23 -6.86 2.71
N TRP A 161 -5.32 -7.73 3.14
CA TRP A 161 -4.86 -8.89 2.37
C TRP A 161 -5.92 -9.98 2.20
N ALA A 162 -6.84 -10.14 3.16
CA ALA A 162 -7.95 -11.10 3.03
C ALA A 162 -8.80 -10.89 1.76
N LEU A 163 -8.77 -9.68 1.20
CA LEU A 163 -9.42 -9.36 -0.07
C LEU A 163 -8.61 -9.81 -1.30
N LYS A 164 -7.39 -10.31 -1.11
CA LYS A 164 -6.44 -10.70 -2.18
C LYS A 164 -6.25 -9.58 -3.22
N PRO A 165 -5.90 -8.34 -2.78
CA PRO A 165 -5.73 -7.21 -3.69
C PRO A 165 -4.56 -7.46 -4.64
N GLN A 166 -4.62 -6.87 -5.84
CA GLN A 166 -3.48 -6.87 -6.77
C GLN A 166 -2.42 -5.85 -6.35
N VAL A 167 -2.85 -4.74 -5.72
CA VAL A 167 -1.97 -3.70 -5.20
C VAL A 167 -2.34 -3.37 -3.76
N LEU A 168 -1.34 -3.35 -2.90
CA LEU A 168 -1.47 -2.94 -1.49
C LEU A 168 -0.64 -1.67 -1.26
N PHE A 169 -1.34 -0.59 -0.93
CA PHE A 169 -0.73 0.67 -0.52
C PHE A 169 -0.56 0.71 1.00
N LEU A 170 0.62 1.15 1.46
CA LEU A 170 0.97 1.19 2.87
C LEU A 170 1.57 2.55 3.22
N ASP A 171 0.89 3.28 4.07
CA ASP A 171 1.36 4.59 4.54
C ASP A 171 2.08 4.41 5.88
N GLU A 172 3.42 4.38 5.86
CA GLU A 172 4.29 4.19 7.02
C GLU A 172 3.88 3.03 7.96
N PRO A 173 3.83 1.77 7.48
CA PRO A 173 3.16 0.66 8.17
C PRO A 173 3.80 0.26 9.50
N THR A 174 5.01 0.72 9.81
CA THR A 174 5.75 0.37 11.02
C THR A 174 6.07 1.57 11.90
N ALA A 175 5.56 2.75 11.55
CA ALA A 175 5.78 3.94 12.35
C ALA A 175 5.28 3.73 13.79
N SER A 176 6.12 4.08 14.75
CA SER A 176 5.85 3.96 16.18
C SER A 176 5.71 2.52 16.72
N LEU A 177 6.19 1.52 16.00
CA LEU A 177 6.29 0.14 16.48
C LEU A 177 7.68 -0.13 17.09
N ASP A 178 7.70 -1.04 18.05
CA ASP A 178 8.96 -1.58 18.57
C ASP A 178 9.64 -2.48 17.51
N PRO A 179 10.93 -2.81 17.68
CA PRO A 179 11.68 -3.64 16.71
C PRO A 179 11.05 -5.01 16.46
N ALA A 180 10.50 -5.68 17.48
CA ALA A 180 9.90 -7.00 17.32
C ALA A 180 8.58 -6.93 16.52
N ALA A 181 7.74 -5.94 16.83
CA ALA A 181 6.52 -5.69 16.06
C ALA A 181 6.82 -5.26 14.62
N THR A 182 7.86 -4.45 14.40
CA THR A 182 8.34 -4.08 13.06
C THR A 182 8.73 -5.30 12.25
N GLN A 183 9.56 -6.19 12.82
CA GLN A 183 9.96 -7.43 12.16
C GLN A 183 8.77 -8.33 11.81
N ALA A 184 7.77 -8.45 12.70
CA ALA A 184 6.57 -9.23 12.44
C ALA A 184 5.70 -8.63 11.31
N VAL A 185 5.64 -7.29 11.21
CA VAL A 185 4.98 -6.60 10.10
C VAL A 185 5.75 -6.83 8.79
N GLU A 186 7.07 -6.68 8.78
CA GLU A 186 7.91 -6.90 7.60
C GLU A 186 7.79 -8.33 7.08
N ALA A 187 7.81 -9.34 7.96
CA ALA A 187 7.60 -10.74 7.58
C ALA A 187 6.21 -10.98 6.95
N LEU A 188 5.18 -10.33 7.46
CA LEU A 188 3.84 -10.40 6.87
C LEU A 188 3.81 -9.72 5.50
N LEU A 189 4.50 -8.60 5.30
CA LEU A 189 4.62 -7.92 4.01
C LEU A 189 5.35 -8.79 2.98
N ASP A 190 6.43 -9.47 3.37
CA ASP A 190 7.14 -10.42 2.52
C ASP A 190 6.22 -11.56 2.08
N HIS A 191 5.45 -12.13 3.01
CA HIS A 191 4.47 -13.15 2.68
C HIS A 191 3.42 -12.65 1.67
N ILE A 192 2.84 -11.46 1.91
CA ILE A 192 1.85 -10.84 1.03
C ILE A 192 2.45 -10.64 -0.38
N HIS A 193 3.68 -10.14 -0.45
CA HIS A 193 4.37 -9.94 -1.72
C HIS A 193 4.61 -11.26 -2.46
N CYS A 194 5.09 -12.29 -1.78
CA CYS A 194 5.30 -13.63 -2.35
C CYS A 194 4.02 -14.25 -2.90
N THR A 195 2.84 -13.84 -2.44
CA THR A 195 1.54 -14.26 -3.00
C THR A 195 1.15 -13.52 -4.29
N GLY A 196 2.01 -12.63 -4.79
CA GLY A 196 1.83 -11.90 -6.04
C GLY A 196 1.12 -10.54 -5.89
N THR A 197 0.94 -10.03 -4.67
CA THR A 197 0.43 -8.67 -4.43
C THR A 197 1.56 -7.66 -4.62
N LYS A 198 1.38 -6.68 -5.51
CA LYS A 198 2.28 -5.52 -5.61
C LYS A 198 2.18 -4.69 -4.34
N ILE A 199 3.33 -4.36 -3.75
CA ILE A 199 3.41 -3.46 -2.60
C ILE A 199 3.94 -2.10 -3.05
N ILE A 200 3.24 -1.04 -2.66
CA ILE A 200 3.68 0.36 -2.80
C ILE A 200 3.58 0.98 -1.41
N MET A 201 4.70 1.33 -0.80
CA MET A 201 4.72 1.80 0.58
C MET A 201 5.52 3.08 0.76
N THR A 202 5.14 3.87 1.77
CA THR A 202 5.95 4.98 2.24
C THR A 202 6.72 4.58 3.49
N THR A 203 7.92 5.09 3.64
CA THR A 203 8.65 5.09 4.91
C THR A 203 9.64 6.26 4.95
N HIS A 204 10.04 6.65 6.13
CA HIS A 204 11.17 7.55 6.36
C HIS A 204 12.35 6.81 7.02
N ASP A 205 12.19 5.52 7.33
CA ASP A 205 13.25 4.66 7.88
C ASP A 205 14.09 4.07 6.75
N LEU A 206 15.34 4.54 6.66
CA LEU A 206 16.31 4.07 5.66
C LEU A 206 16.66 2.59 5.83
N GLY A 207 16.71 2.09 7.07
CA GLY A 207 16.98 0.68 7.35
C GLY A 207 15.86 -0.22 6.82
N GLN A 208 14.60 0.17 7.04
CA GLN A 208 13.44 -0.52 6.48
C GLN A 208 13.43 -0.47 4.96
N ALA A 209 13.67 0.71 4.38
CA ALA A 209 13.70 0.85 2.93
C ALA A 209 14.77 -0.04 2.29
N ARG A 210 15.97 -0.12 2.88
CA ARG A 210 17.04 -1.03 2.40
C ARG A 210 16.63 -2.51 2.43
N ARG A 211 15.83 -2.93 3.41
CA ARG A 211 15.38 -4.33 3.53
C ARG A 211 14.24 -4.67 2.58
N LEU A 212 13.36 -3.72 2.33
CA LEU A 212 12.09 -4.01 1.66
C LEU A 212 12.01 -3.50 0.22
N ALA A 213 12.77 -2.47 -0.17
CA ALA A 213 12.65 -1.87 -1.48
C ALA A 213 13.32 -2.73 -2.56
N ASP A 214 12.63 -2.92 -3.67
CA ASP A 214 13.22 -3.36 -4.93
C ASP A 214 13.42 -2.16 -5.87
N GLU A 215 12.54 -1.14 -5.76
CA GLU A 215 12.68 0.16 -6.41
C GLU A 215 12.29 1.30 -5.45
N VAL A 216 12.89 2.47 -5.65
CA VAL A 216 12.70 3.65 -4.81
C VAL A 216 12.18 4.83 -5.65
N LEU A 217 11.13 5.47 -5.15
CA LEU A 217 10.67 6.79 -5.58
C LEU A 217 11.06 7.79 -4.49
N PHE A 218 12.05 8.65 -4.75
CA PHE A 218 12.51 9.64 -3.78
C PHE A 218 11.79 10.96 -4.00
N LEU A 219 10.97 11.36 -3.02
CA LEU A 219 10.25 12.63 -3.01
C LEU A 219 10.93 13.66 -2.14
N HIS A 220 11.04 14.88 -2.65
CA HIS A 220 11.50 16.06 -1.90
C HIS A 220 10.68 17.30 -2.30
N HIS A 221 10.15 18.02 -1.32
CA HIS A 221 9.34 19.23 -1.53
C HIS A 221 8.22 19.07 -2.58
N GLY A 222 7.50 17.96 -2.55
CA GLY A 222 6.38 17.70 -3.48
C GLY A 222 6.79 17.29 -4.89
N ARG A 223 8.07 17.07 -5.16
CA ARG A 223 8.59 16.64 -6.46
C ARG A 223 9.21 15.26 -6.38
N LEU A 224 9.10 14.49 -7.45
CA LEU A 224 9.86 13.25 -7.63
C LEU A 224 11.26 13.61 -8.12
N VAL A 225 12.25 13.47 -7.24
CA VAL A 225 13.63 13.87 -7.52
C VAL A 225 14.42 12.73 -8.14
N GLU A 226 14.15 11.49 -7.70
CA GLU A 226 14.85 10.32 -8.23
C GLU A 226 13.92 9.09 -8.23
N HIS A 227 13.99 8.30 -9.30
CA HIS A 227 13.34 6.99 -9.42
C HIS A 227 14.37 5.99 -9.91
N ALA A 228 14.71 5.02 -9.09
CA ALA A 228 15.78 4.06 -9.38
C ALA A 228 15.52 2.70 -8.73
N PRO A 229 16.16 1.61 -9.24
CA PRO A 229 16.29 0.37 -8.50
C PRO A 229 16.93 0.63 -7.12
N ALA A 230 16.50 -0.11 -6.10
CA ALA A 230 16.93 0.14 -4.72
C ALA A 230 18.47 0.09 -4.58
N THR A 231 19.14 -0.88 -5.21
CA THR A 231 20.60 -0.98 -5.20
C THR A 231 21.25 0.29 -5.75
N ALA A 232 20.78 0.78 -6.90
CA ALA A 232 21.31 2.01 -7.50
C ALA A 232 21.07 3.23 -6.59
N PHE A 233 19.86 3.37 -6.05
CA PHE A 233 19.53 4.49 -5.17
C PHE A 233 20.37 4.53 -3.89
N PHE A 234 20.60 3.37 -3.25
CA PHE A 234 21.31 3.32 -1.98
C PHE A 234 22.83 3.32 -2.12
N ASP A 235 23.38 2.82 -3.22
CA ASP A 235 24.82 2.67 -3.43
C ASP A 235 25.41 3.79 -4.28
N ASN A 236 24.63 4.36 -5.20
CA ASN A 236 25.07 5.43 -6.10
C ASN A 236 23.92 6.40 -6.45
N PRO A 237 23.36 7.14 -5.46
CA PRO A 237 22.31 8.12 -5.70
C PRO A 237 22.78 9.21 -6.66
N GLN A 238 21.89 9.64 -7.57
CA GLN A 238 22.23 10.59 -8.63
C GLN A 238 21.91 12.05 -8.24
N SER A 239 20.89 12.25 -7.40
CA SER A 239 20.46 13.58 -6.99
C SER A 239 21.20 14.06 -5.74
N LYS A 240 21.49 15.36 -5.67
CA LYS A 240 22.11 15.97 -4.48
C LYS A 240 21.23 15.82 -3.25
N GLU A 241 19.94 15.88 -3.43
CA GLU A 241 18.93 15.74 -2.39
C GLU A 241 18.92 14.30 -1.84
N ALA A 242 19.01 13.28 -2.71
CA ALA A 242 19.10 11.89 -2.28
C ALA A 242 20.40 11.61 -1.51
N ILE A 243 21.54 12.12 -2.01
CA ILE A 243 22.83 12.02 -1.32
C ILE A 243 22.73 12.61 0.09
N ALA A 244 22.25 13.86 0.19
CA ALA A 244 22.13 14.53 1.47
C ALA A 244 21.16 13.82 2.43
N PHE A 245 20.06 13.27 1.91
CA PHE A 245 19.09 12.50 2.69
C PHE A 245 19.70 11.22 3.24
N LEU A 246 20.44 10.46 2.40
CA LEU A 246 21.11 9.22 2.82
C LEU A 246 22.23 9.44 3.83
N GLU A 247 22.91 10.61 3.76
CA GLU A 247 23.92 11.02 4.73
C GLU A 247 23.32 11.60 6.04
N GLY A 248 21.99 11.66 6.15
CA GLY A 248 21.31 12.21 7.33
C GLY A 248 21.44 13.73 7.47
N LYS A 249 21.80 14.42 6.39
CA LYS A 249 21.85 15.89 6.37
C LYS A 249 20.44 16.46 6.32
N LEU A 250 20.22 17.59 7.01
CA LEU A 250 18.95 18.31 6.96
C LEU A 250 18.76 18.87 5.54
N LEU A 251 17.62 18.54 4.93
CA LEU A 251 17.17 19.10 3.66
C LEU A 251 16.19 20.23 3.97
N TRP A 252 16.60 21.46 3.70
CA TRP A 252 15.81 22.69 3.88
C TRP A 252 15.07 23.07 2.59
#